data_bdf0c5523419a79ad679fad801188d80
#
_entry.id   bdf0c5523419a79ad679fad801188d80
#
_cell.length_a   1.000
_cell.length_b   1.000
_cell.length_c   1.000
_cell.angle_alpha   90.00
_cell.angle_beta   90.00
_cell.angle_gamma   90.00
#
_symmetry.space_group_name_H-M   'P 1'
#
loop_
_entity.id
_entity.type
_entity.pdbx_description
1 polymer ?
#
loop_
_entity_poly.entity_id
_entity_poly.type
_entity_poly.pdbx_seq_one_letter_code
_entity_poly.pdbx_strand_id
1 'polypeptide(L)'
;LVLSTIHSAKGLEWHTVFIIWALDGKFPSFYSLTSDEDIEEERRLFYVAVTRAKQNLYMSYPVNVYDKISGMVFSKPSRFIDEIRQDCLDTWSLIDEDDFRD
;
A
#
# COMPACT_ATOMS: atom_id res chain seq x y z
N LEU A 1 0.16 3.16 19.88
CA LEU A 1 0.36 3.31 18.44
C LEU A 1 1.86 3.39 18.12
N VAL A 2 2.29 2.57 17.22
CA VAL A 2 3.68 2.55 16.77
C VAL A 2 3.73 2.91 15.28
N LEU A 3 4.57 3.89 14.94
CA LEU A 3 4.88 4.20 13.55
C LEU A 3 6.25 3.62 13.21
N SER A 4 6.33 2.92 12.10
CA SER A 4 7.56 2.25 11.69
C SER A 4 7.69 2.27 10.18
N THR A 5 8.93 2.28 9.70
CA THR A 5 9.21 1.98 8.30
C THR A 5 9.25 0.47 8.11
N ILE A 6 9.08 0.01 6.87
CA ILE A 6 9.14 -1.42 6.58
C ILE A 6 10.51 -2.00 6.97
N HIS A 7 11.58 -1.27 6.70
CA HIS A 7 12.93 -1.71 7.06
C HIS A 7 13.12 -1.85 8.57
N SER A 8 12.54 -0.93 9.33
CA SER A 8 12.63 -0.95 10.79
C SER A 8 11.72 -2.01 11.41
N ALA A 9 10.73 -2.49 10.68
CA ALA A 9 9.78 -3.48 11.16
C ALA A 9 10.31 -4.92 11.07
N LYS A 10 11.44 -5.13 10.42
CA LYS A 10 12.02 -6.47 10.24
C LYS A 10 12.25 -7.14 11.60
N GLY A 11 11.74 -8.36 11.76
CA GLY A 11 11.85 -9.12 12.99
C GLY A 11 10.84 -8.75 14.07
N LEU A 12 10.01 -7.74 13.83
CA LEU A 12 8.95 -7.34 14.75
C LEU A 12 7.59 -7.82 14.26
N GLU A 13 6.66 -8.00 15.17
CA GLU A 13 5.30 -8.39 14.85
C GLU A 13 4.31 -7.60 15.71
N TRP A 14 3.14 -7.33 15.17
CA TRP A 14 2.06 -6.63 15.86
C TRP A 14 0.73 -7.33 15.63
N HIS A 15 -0.19 -7.18 16.58
CA HIS A 15 -1.54 -7.73 16.46
C HIS A 15 -2.23 -7.19 15.21
N THR A 16 -2.15 -5.90 15.00
CA THR A 16 -2.79 -5.21 13.87
C THR A 16 -1.77 -4.31 13.18
N VAL A 17 -1.72 -4.38 11.87
CA VAL A 17 -0.82 -3.57 11.04
C VAL A 17 -1.63 -2.82 10.00
N PHE A 18 -1.35 -1.53 9.84
CA PHE A 18 -1.88 -0.70 8.77
C PHE A 18 -0.74 -0.36 7.80
N ILE A 19 -0.90 -0.74 6.55
CA ILE A 19 -0.02 -0.32 5.46
C ILE A 19 -0.71 0.85 4.77
N ILE A 20 -0.13 2.03 4.88
CA ILE A 20 -0.68 3.23 4.24
C ILE A 20 -0.02 3.44 2.88
N TRP A 21 -0.69 4.23 2.03
CA TRP A 21 -0.17 4.56 0.70
C TRP A 21 0.11 3.32 -0.17
N ALA A 22 -0.73 2.30 -0.04
CA ALA A 22 -0.64 1.09 -0.87
C ALA A 22 -1.18 1.38 -2.28
N LEU A 23 -0.53 2.27 -2.98
CA LEU A 23 -0.94 2.86 -4.25
C LEU A 23 0.13 2.59 -5.30
N ASP A 24 -0.27 2.16 -6.47
CA ASP A 24 0.66 1.95 -7.59
C ASP A 24 1.26 3.31 -8.00
N GLY A 25 2.57 3.41 -7.92
CA GLY A 25 3.30 4.67 -8.06
C GLY A 25 3.91 5.18 -6.75
N LYS A 26 3.42 4.70 -5.61
CA LYS A 26 3.98 4.99 -4.29
C LYS A 26 4.53 3.73 -3.63
N PHE A 27 3.83 2.62 -3.75
CA PHE A 27 4.31 1.32 -3.32
C PHE A 27 3.73 0.25 -4.25
N PRO A 28 4.42 -0.17 -5.31
CA PRO A 28 5.80 0.21 -5.69
C PRO A 28 5.90 1.67 -6.15
N SER A 29 7.08 2.25 -5.97
CA SER A 29 7.32 3.62 -6.38
C SER A 29 7.32 3.75 -7.90
N PHE A 30 6.94 4.92 -8.40
CA PHE A 30 6.92 5.20 -9.84
C PHE A 30 8.27 4.88 -10.50
N TYR A 31 9.37 5.21 -9.82
CA TYR A 31 10.72 4.99 -10.37
C TYR A 31 11.11 3.52 -10.44
N SER A 32 10.49 2.67 -9.64
CA SER A 32 10.76 1.22 -9.65
C SER A 32 10.01 0.49 -10.76
N LEU A 33 8.99 1.11 -11.35
CA LEU A 33 8.14 0.45 -12.34
C LEU A 33 8.85 0.12 -13.66
N THR A 34 10.01 0.73 -13.91
CA THR A 34 10.78 0.51 -15.12
C THR A 34 11.86 -0.56 -14.99
N SER A 35 12.04 -1.12 -13.78
CA SER A 35 13.07 -2.11 -13.49
C SER A 35 12.49 -3.32 -12.79
N ASP A 36 12.63 -4.50 -13.37
CA ASP A 36 12.15 -5.74 -12.76
C ASP A 36 12.85 -6.03 -11.44
N GLU A 37 14.13 -5.70 -11.33
CA GLU A 37 14.88 -5.90 -10.08
C GLU A 37 14.34 -5.01 -8.97
N ASP A 38 14.03 -3.76 -9.28
CA ASP A 38 13.51 -2.81 -8.30
C ASP A 38 12.11 -3.21 -7.84
N ILE A 39 11.28 -3.70 -8.76
CA ILE A 39 9.95 -4.21 -8.42
C ILE A 39 10.05 -5.43 -7.51
N GLU A 40 10.96 -6.35 -7.79
CA GLU A 40 11.16 -7.54 -6.95
C GLU A 40 11.64 -7.15 -5.55
N GLU A 41 12.50 -6.15 -5.44
CA GLU A 41 12.95 -5.63 -4.15
C GLU A 41 11.77 -5.07 -3.35
N GLU A 42 10.93 -4.24 -3.96
CA GLU A 42 9.77 -3.67 -3.29
C GLU A 42 8.71 -4.74 -2.99
N ARG A 43 8.57 -5.75 -3.82
CA ARG A 43 7.68 -6.88 -3.53
C ARG A 43 8.11 -7.61 -2.25
N ARG A 44 9.41 -7.81 -2.05
CA ARG A 44 9.93 -8.40 -0.81
C ARG A 44 9.61 -7.52 0.39
N LEU A 45 9.75 -6.21 0.25
CA LEU A 45 9.38 -5.28 1.33
C LEU A 45 7.90 -5.35 1.64
N PHE A 46 7.04 -5.48 0.63
CA PHE A 46 5.62 -5.66 0.83
C PHE A 46 5.32 -6.94 1.63
N TYR A 47 5.96 -8.04 1.26
CA TYR A 47 5.82 -9.30 2.00
C TYR A 47 6.26 -9.17 3.45
N VAL A 48 7.36 -8.48 3.71
CA VAL A 48 7.81 -8.23 5.07
C VAL A 48 6.74 -7.47 5.85
N ALA A 49 6.17 -6.42 5.26
CA ALA A 49 5.14 -5.63 5.91
C ALA A 49 3.89 -6.48 6.23
N VAL A 50 3.43 -7.26 5.26
CA VAL A 50 2.25 -8.13 5.42
C VAL A 50 2.45 -9.15 6.54
N THR A 51 3.65 -9.72 6.63
CA THR A 51 3.94 -10.76 7.62
C THR A 51 4.15 -10.24 9.04
N ARG A 52 4.18 -8.91 9.23
CA ARG A 52 4.27 -8.32 10.57
C ARG A 52 2.93 -8.33 11.33
N ALA A 53 1.82 -8.58 10.63
CA ALA A 53 0.50 -8.64 11.25
C ALA A 53 0.21 -10.04 11.78
N LYS A 54 -0.13 -10.15 13.07
CA LYS A 54 -0.50 -11.42 13.69
C LYS A 54 -1.96 -11.77 13.47
N GLN A 55 -2.85 -10.79 13.53
CA GLN A 55 -4.29 -10.99 13.46
C GLN A 55 -4.95 -10.18 12.37
N ASN A 56 -4.65 -8.88 12.27
CA ASN A 56 -5.34 -7.98 11.37
C ASN A 56 -4.36 -7.20 10.52
N LEU A 57 -4.63 -7.17 9.23
CA LEU A 57 -3.88 -6.37 8.26
C LEU A 57 -4.84 -5.46 7.52
N TYR A 58 -4.56 -4.17 7.53
CA TYR A 58 -5.29 -3.19 6.76
C TYR A 58 -4.35 -2.51 5.78
N MET A 59 -4.79 -2.37 4.55
CA MET A 59 -4.05 -1.65 3.53
C MET A 59 -4.93 -0.52 3.02
N SER A 60 -4.41 0.69 3.01
CA SER A 60 -5.18 1.85 2.58
C SER A 60 -4.44 2.64 1.52
N TYR A 61 -5.21 3.26 0.65
CA TYR A 61 -4.69 4.14 -0.38
C TYR A 61 -5.70 5.24 -0.69
N PRO A 62 -5.23 6.46 -0.99
CA PRO A 62 -6.13 7.52 -1.41
C PRO A 62 -6.66 7.26 -2.82
N VAL A 63 -7.82 7.84 -3.14
CA VAL A 63 -8.47 7.60 -4.42
C VAL A 63 -7.67 8.19 -5.58
N ASN A 64 -7.18 9.42 -5.42
CA ASN A 64 -6.37 10.08 -6.44
C ASN A 64 -5.26 10.88 -5.77
N VAL A 65 -4.05 10.75 -6.30
CA VAL A 65 -2.89 11.51 -5.82
C VAL A 65 -2.16 12.09 -7.03
N TYR A 66 -2.04 13.40 -7.05
CA TYR A 66 -1.20 14.08 -8.04
C TYR A 66 0.23 14.12 -7.53
N ASP A 67 1.15 13.60 -8.34
CA ASP A 67 2.57 13.64 -8.03
C ASP A 67 3.23 14.77 -8.79
N LYS A 68 3.75 15.76 -8.06
CA LYS A 68 4.35 16.95 -8.66
C LYS A 68 5.66 16.66 -9.41
N ILE A 69 6.37 15.61 -8.98
CA ILE A 69 7.66 15.27 -9.57
C ILE A 69 7.48 14.64 -10.93
N SER A 70 6.59 13.67 -11.04
CA SER A 70 6.33 12.96 -12.30
C SER A 70 5.26 13.62 -13.16
N GLY A 71 4.42 14.48 -12.58
CA GLY A 71 3.28 15.08 -13.25
C GLY A 71 2.12 14.12 -13.46
N MET A 72 2.14 12.96 -12.84
CA MET A 72 1.14 11.93 -13.01
C MET A 72 0.13 11.90 -11.88
N VAL A 73 -1.05 11.36 -12.16
CA VAL A 73 -2.07 11.10 -11.15
C VAL A 73 -2.08 9.59 -10.87
N PHE A 74 -1.86 9.23 -9.61
CA PHE A 74 -1.91 7.84 -9.16
C PHE A 74 -3.30 7.56 -8.59
N SER A 75 -3.99 6.54 -9.12
CA SER A 75 -5.36 6.23 -8.73
C SER A 75 -5.63 4.74 -8.57
N LYS A 76 -4.64 3.90 -8.80
CA LYS A 76 -4.78 2.44 -8.71
C LYS A 76 -4.17 1.92 -7.44
N PRO A 77 -4.82 0.94 -6.78
CA PRO A 77 -4.18 0.26 -5.65
C PRO A 77 -2.86 -0.37 -6.09
N SER A 78 -1.98 -0.59 -5.12
CA SER A 78 -0.70 -1.25 -5.39
C SER A 78 -0.92 -2.57 -6.14
N ARG A 79 -0.11 -2.82 -7.16
CA ARG A 79 -0.16 -4.09 -7.89
C ARG A 79 0.12 -5.30 -6.99
N PHE A 80 0.81 -5.09 -5.88
CA PHE A 80 1.07 -6.16 -4.92
C PHE A 80 -0.21 -6.62 -4.21
N ILE A 81 -1.21 -5.73 -4.07
CA ILE A 81 -2.51 -6.10 -3.54
C ILE A 81 -3.22 -7.05 -4.51
N ASP A 82 -3.09 -6.80 -5.81
CA ASP A 82 -3.70 -7.65 -6.84
C ASP A 82 -3.12 -9.07 -6.87
N GLU A 83 -1.91 -9.26 -6.35
CA GLU A 83 -1.28 -10.57 -6.24
C GLU A 83 -1.86 -11.39 -5.09
N ILE A 84 -2.58 -10.77 -4.16
CA ILE A 84 -3.25 -11.46 -3.07
C ILE A 84 -4.57 -12.02 -3.60
N ARG A 85 -4.93 -13.23 -3.15
CA ARG A 85 -6.22 -13.82 -3.52
C ARG A 85 -7.36 -12.91 -3.09
N GLN A 86 -8.22 -12.57 -4.04
CA GLN A 86 -9.30 -11.59 -3.80
C GLN A 86 -10.35 -12.10 -2.81
N ASP A 87 -10.52 -13.42 -2.70
CA ASP A 87 -11.42 -14.00 -1.71
C ASP A 87 -10.90 -13.87 -0.26
N CYS A 88 -9.64 -13.46 -0.10
CA CYS A 88 -9.06 -13.18 1.21
C CYS A 88 -9.15 -11.70 1.60
N LEU A 89 -9.68 -10.84 0.73
CA LEU A 89 -9.73 -9.40 0.93
C LEU A 89 -11.16 -8.90 1.05
N ASP A 90 -11.39 -8.05 2.04
CA ASP A 90 -12.61 -7.25 2.14
C ASP A 90 -12.27 -5.82 1.74
N THR A 91 -13.00 -5.28 0.79
CA THR A 91 -12.74 -3.93 0.29
C THR A 91 -13.79 -2.95 0.83
N TRP A 92 -13.32 -1.88 1.46
CA TRP A 92 -14.15 -0.83 2.01
C TRP A 92 -13.80 0.51 1.37
N SER A 93 -14.82 1.30 1.10
CA SER A 93 -14.65 2.66 0.62
C SER A 93 -15.04 3.63 1.72
N LEU A 94 -14.08 4.44 2.17
CA LEU A 94 -14.31 5.45 3.19
C LEU A 94 -14.46 6.80 2.48
N ILE A 95 -15.69 7.10 2.09
CA ILE A 95 -16.01 8.34 1.39
C ILE A 95 -17.02 9.10 2.24
N ASP A 96 -16.72 10.37 2.54
CA ASP A 96 -17.65 11.25 3.23
C ASP A 96 -18.78 11.62 2.27
N GLU A 97 -20.04 11.56 2.74
CA GLU A 97 -21.20 11.99 1.95
C GLU A 97 -21.06 13.44 1.48
N ASP A 98 -20.40 14.28 2.27
CA ASP A 98 -20.19 15.69 1.93
C ASP A 98 -19.30 15.86 0.70
N ASP A 99 -18.45 14.88 0.36
CA ASP A 99 -17.62 14.91 -0.83
C ASP A 99 -18.45 14.88 -2.13
N PHE A 100 -19.70 14.46 -2.06
CA PHE A 100 -20.61 14.42 -3.20
C PHE A 100 -21.58 15.60 -3.27
N ARG A 101 -21.48 16.53 -2.34
CA ARG A 101 -22.34 17.73 -2.31
C ARG A 101 -21.60 18.89 -2.93
N ASP A 102 -22.19 19.44 -3.93
CA ASP A 102 -21.69 20.66 -4.57
C ASP A 102 -22.13 21.91 -3.82
#